data_d930aba9800237486fbc355587e2cfad
#
_entry.id   d930aba9800237486fbc355587e2cfad
#
_cell.length_a   1.000
_cell.length_b   1.000
_cell.length_c   1.000
_cell.angle_alpha   90.00
_cell.angle_beta   90.00
_cell.angle_gamma   90.00
#
_symmetry.space_group_name_H-M   'P 1'
#
loop_
_entity.id
_entity.type
_entity.pdbx_description
1 polymer ?
#
loop_
_entity_poly.entity_id
_entity_poly.type
_entity_poly.pdbx_seq_one_letter_code
_entity_poly.pdbx_strand_id
1 'polypeptide(L)'
;GCSMCIAMNGDLAQPGQYVVSTSNRNFEGRQGSGVRTLLVDDKHRLGGKLILQTHKFFGSAEACYAGTRGIDIADRLEDQMRQFENVRVWLNTTALAVFSDRQVGVLRAGHYVLVRPHVLLAATGAREKSLVFRGNTLPGVYGAGAFQTLLNRDMVRPAERLFIVGGGNVGLIAGYHALQAGIQVAGLCEAMPDCTGYKVHRDKLARLGVPIHVSH
;
A
#
# COMPACT_ATOMS: atom_id res chain seq x y z
N GLY A 1 1.06 -3.04 -5.18
CA GLY A 1 2.41 -2.58 -5.43
C GLY A 1 3.31 -2.99 -4.28
N CYS A 2 4.44 -3.56 -4.59
CA CYS A 2 5.41 -4.02 -3.59
C CYS A 2 6.60 -3.10 -3.65
N SER A 3 6.72 -2.20 -2.66
CA SER A 3 7.96 -1.46 -2.45
C SER A 3 8.90 -2.32 -1.61
N MET A 4 10.12 -2.47 -2.08
CA MET A 4 11.19 -3.11 -1.33
C MET A 4 12.28 -2.06 -1.09
N CYS A 5 12.57 -1.75 0.15
CA CYS A 5 13.55 -0.76 0.54
C CYS A 5 14.86 -1.44 0.95
N ILE A 6 15.99 -1.03 0.41
CA ILE A 6 17.30 -1.66 0.63
C ILE A 6 18.27 -0.65 1.27
N ALA A 7 18.68 -0.81 2.53
CA ALA A 7 19.67 0.03 3.22
C ALA A 7 21.07 -0.64 3.26
N MET A 8 22.16 0.11 3.17
CA MET A 8 23.54 -0.37 3.16
C MET A 8 24.30 0.12 4.39
N ASN A 9 25.08 -0.76 4.98
CA ASN A 9 26.01 -0.41 6.04
C ASN A 9 27.42 -0.90 5.63
N GLY A 10 28.42 -0.03 5.65
CA GLY A 10 29.82 -0.41 5.43
C GLY A 10 30.54 0.31 4.29
N ASP A 11 31.85 0.17 4.25
CA ASP A 11 32.79 0.86 3.38
C ASP A 11 32.51 0.68 1.88
N LEU A 12 32.84 1.74 1.13
CA LEU A 12 32.61 1.90 -0.32
C LEU A 12 33.40 0.92 -1.22
N ALA A 13 34.03 -0.09 -0.67
CA ALA A 13 35.04 -0.89 -1.38
C ALA A 13 34.49 -1.95 -2.34
N GLN A 14 33.18 -2.27 -2.32
CA GLN A 14 32.61 -3.29 -3.21
C GLN A 14 31.33 -2.79 -3.91
N PRO A 15 31.26 -2.79 -5.24
CA PRO A 15 30.01 -2.54 -5.95
C PRO A 15 29.00 -3.66 -5.66
N GLY A 16 27.77 -3.32 -5.28
CA GLY A 16 26.65 -4.26 -5.24
C GLY A 16 26.16 -4.72 -3.87
N GLN A 17 26.46 -4.02 -2.78
CA GLN A 17 25.93 -4.36 -1.45
C GLN A 17 24.88 -3.36 -0.96
N TYR A 18 23.64 -3.82 -0.74
CA TYR A 18 22.48 -2.99 -0.43
C TYR A 18 21.58 -3.60 0.67
N VAL A 19 20.92 -2.78 1.47
CA VAL A 19 20.06 -3.15 2.61
C VAL A 19 18.64 -2.59 2.45
N VAL A 20 17.59 -3.28 2.87
CA VAL A 20 16.19 -2.89 2.71
C VAL A 20 15.55 -2.37 4.01
N SER A 21 14.88 -1.26 4.02
CA SER A 21 14.04 -0.74 5.12
C SER A 21 12.67 -0.25 4.66
N THR A 22 11.62 -0.43 5.44
CA THR A 22 10.24 -0.36 4.99
C THR A 22 9.23 0.35 5.85
N SER A 23 9.55 0.94 6.94
CA SER A 23 8.58 1.75 7.66
C SER A 23 9.10 3.17 7.82
N ASN A 24 8.18 4.13 7.67
CA ASN A 24 8.43 5.54 7.89
C ASN A 24 9.15 5.84 9.22
N ARG A 25 8.87 5.06 10.25
CA ARG A 25 9.46 5.21 11.59
C ARG A 25 10.96 4.91 11.64
N ASN A 26 11.49 4.18 10.68
CA ASN A 26 12.92 3.83 10.66
C ASN A 26 13.78 4.88 9.94
N PHE A 27 13.18 5.79 9.16
CA PHE A 27 13.90 6.88 8.50
C PHE A 27 14.16 8.07 9.43
N GLU A 28 13.18 8.44 10.26
CA GLU A 28 13.29 9.61 11.15
C GLU A 28 14.41 9.51 12.21
N GLY A 29 14.79 8.31 12.62
CA GLY A 29 15.80 8.08 13.66
C GLY A 29 17.25 8.00 13.16
N ARG A 30 17.54 8.16 11.86
CA ARG A 30 18.88 7.91 11.31
C ARG A 30 19.42 9.00 10.38
N GLN A 31 19.05 10.24 10.61
CA GLN A 31 19.80 11.38 10.05
C GLN A 31 21.28 11.25 10.46
N GLY A 32 22.14 11.03 9.48
CA GLY A 32 23.60 10.97 9.70
C GLY A 32 24.21 9.58 9.95
N SER A 33 23.47 8.47 9.81
CA SER A 33 24.02 7.12 10.04
C SER A 33 25.05 6.66 8.99
N GLY A 34 25.22 7.38 7.89
CA GLY A 34 26.13 6.99 6.81
C GLY A 34 25.74 5.71 6.06
N VAL A 35 24.58 5.11 6.39
CA VAL A 35 24.12 3.86 5.78
C VAL A 35 23.61 4.14 4.36
N ARG A 36 24.27 3.57 3.37
CA ARG A 36 23.79 3.62 1.98
C ARG A 36 22.56 2.74 1.85
N THR A 37 21.47 3.32 1.33
CA THR A 37 20.19 2.66 1.18
C THR A 37 19.83 2.55 -0.29
N LEU A 38 19.41 1.35 -0.75
CA LEU A 38 18.77 1.15 -2.04
C LEU A 38 17.30 0.81 -1.81
N LEU A 39 16.40 1.63 -2.32
CA LEU A 39 14.97 1.37 -2.36
C LEU A 39 14.60 0.86 -3.74
N VAL A 40 13.98 -0.32 -3.81
CA VAL A 40 13.52 -0.95 -5.04
C VAL A 40 12.00 -0.98 -5.04
N ASP A 41 11.38 -0.45 -6.08
CA ASP A 41 9.93 -0.46 -6.26
C ASP A 41 9.57 -0.88 -7.69
N ASP A 42 8.59 -1.77 -7.83
CA ASP A 42 8.11 -2.26 -9.13
C ASP A 42 7.24 -1.23 -9.87
N LYS A 43 6.89 -0.11 -9.23
CA LYS A 43 6.07 0.96 -9.81
C LYS A 43 6.93 2.13 -10.32
N HIS A 44 6.29 2.98 -11.09
CA HIS A 44 6.88 4.19 -11.65
C HIS A 44 7.01 5.33 -10.62
N ARG A 45 6.44 5.19 -9.42
CA ARG A 45 6.51 6.15 -8.31
C ARG A 45 6.45 5.43 -6.96
N LEU A 46 6.97 6.09 -5.95
CA LEU A 46 6.87 5.63 -4.56
C LEU A 46 5.48 5.88 -3.95
N GLY A 47 5.26 5.33 -2.75
CA GLY A 47 4.06 5.54 -1.96
C GLY A 47 3.18 4.30 -1.78
N GLY A 48 3.43 3.24 -2.56
CA GLY A 48 2.74 1.95 -2.39
C GLY A 48 1.22 2.09 -2.33
N LYS A 49 0.60 1.61 -1.26
CA LYS A 49 -0.86 1.68 -1.07
C LYS A 49 -1.38 3.08 -0.72
N LEU A 50 -0.53 3.99 -0.25
CA LEU A 50 -0.96 5.36 0.07
C LEU A 50 -1.47 6.11 -1.16
N ILE A 51 -0.90 5.87 -2.35
CA ILE A 51 -1.35 6.52 -3.58
C ILE A 51 -2.79 6.18 -3.99
N LEU A 52 -3.36 5.11 -3.41
CA LEU A 52 -4.74 4.70 -3.64
C LEU A 52 -5.71 5.28 -2.61
N GLN A 53 -5.21 5.98 -1.59
CA GLN A 53 -6.01 6.43 -0.45
C GLN A 53 -6.34 7.91 -0.59
N THR A 54 -7.57 8.20 -0.98
CA THR A 54 -8.11 9.57 -1.07
C THR A 54 -8.73 10.03 0.25
N HIS A 55 -8.92 9.13 1.22
CA HIS A 55 -9.39 9.47 2.56
C HIS A 55 -8.29 10.06 3.45
N LYS A 56 -8.67 10.63 4.60
CA LYS A 56 -7.80 11.36 5.54
C LYS A 56 -7.66 10.68 6.92
N PHE A 57 -8.03 9.41 7.03
CA PHE A 57 -8.13 8.69 8.31
C PHE A 57 -6.88 7.81 8.54
N PHE A 58 -5.81 8.42 9.04
CA PHE A 58 -4.54 7.75 9.28
C PHE A 58 -4.06 8.01 10.71
N GLY A 59 -4.37 7.12 11.64
CA GLY A 59 -3.83 7.13 13.00
C GLY A 59 -3.84 8.52 13.66
N SER A 60 -2.68 9.00 14.09
CA SER A 60 -2.51 10.32 14.70
C SER A 60 -2.05 11.39 13.70
N ALA A 61 -2.32 12.65 14.02
CA ALA A 61 -1.85 13.77 13.22
C ALA A 61 -0.30 13.85 13.23
N GLU A 62 0.30 13.60 14.39
CA GLU A 62 1.74 13.71 14.62
C GLU A 62 2.53 12.59 13.93
N ALA A 63 2.13 11.31 14.15
CA ALA A 63 2.90 10.16 13.63
C ALA A 63 2.49 9.72 12.21
N CYS A 64 1.29 10.03 11.77
CA CYS A 64 0.70 9.48 10.54
C CYS A 64 0.07 10.54 9.64
N TYR A 65 0.25 11.82 9.94
CA TYR A 65 -0.33 12.94 9.18
C TYR A 65 -1.86 12.86 9.04
N ALA A 66 -2.59 12.41 10.07
CA ALA A 66 -4.04 12.35 10.05
C ALA A 66 -4.64 13.72 9.65
N GLY A 67 -5.70 13.71 8.83
CA GLY A 67 -6.24 14.91 8.22
C GLY A 67 -5.68 15.23 6.81
N THR A 68 -4.61 14.53 6.39
CA THR A 68 -4.04 14.61 5.05
C THR A 68 -4.46 13.36 4.25
N ARG A 69 -4.67 13.48 2.93
CA ARG A 69 -4.99 12.33 2.08
C ARG A 69 -3.76 11.42 1.96
N GLY A 70 -3.97 10.11 1.81
CA GLY A 70 -2.88 9.15 1.66
C GLY A 70 -1.93 9.48 0.50
N ILE A 71 -2.47 9.92 -0.64
CA ILE A 71 -1.66 10.33 -1.78
C ILE A 71 -0.73 11.51 -1.43
N ASP A 72 -1.23 12.49 -0.68
CA ASP A 72 -0.43 13.66 -0.27
C ASP A 72 0.62 13.27 0.81
N ILE A 73 0.31 12.26 1.63
CA ILE A 73 1.28 11.68 2.58
C ILE A 73 2.41 10.99 1.82
N ALA A 74 2.08 10.25 0.76
CA ALA A 74 3.09 9.58 -0.07
C ALA A 74 4.09 10.59 -0.66
N ASP A 75 3.59 11.71 -1.18
CA ASP A 75 4.43 12.78 -1.73
C ASP A 75 5.35 13.40 -0.66
N ARG A 76 4.80 13.73 0.52
CA ARG A 76 5.60 14.24 1.65
C ARG A 76 6.72 13.29 2.07
N LEU A 77 6.44 11.99 2.11
CA LEU A 77 7.43 10.99 2.48
C LEU A 77 8.51 10.81 1.40
N GLU A 78 8.12 10.91 0.13
CA GLU A 78 9.09 10.90 -0.98
C GLU A 78 9.99 12.14 -0.92
N ASP A 79 9.42 13.33 -0.67
CA ASP A 79 10.19 14.57 -0.53
C ASP A 79 11.17 14.52 0.66
N GLN A 80 10.74 13.99 1.80
CA GLN A 80 11.63 13.77 2.94
C GLN A 80 12.77 12.81 2.60
N MET A 81 12.47 11.71 1.91
CA MET A 81 13.48 10.74 1.51
C MET A 81 14.50 11.32 0.52
N ARG A 82 14.07 12.17 -0.40
CA ARG A 82 14.95 12.84 -1.39
C ARG A 82 15.99 13.77 -0.75
N GLN A 83 15.81 14.17 0.51
CA GLN A 83 16.79 14.96 1.25
C GLN A 83 18.01 14.15 1.69
N PHE A 84 17.97 12.81 1.58
CA PHE A 84 19.04 11.94 1.98
C PHE A 84 19.91 11.52 0.78
N GLU A 85 21.14 12.02 0.70
CA GLU A 85 22.08 11.71 -0.38
C GLU A 85 22.51 10.22 -0.40
N ASN A 86 22.44 9.55 0.75
CA ASN A 86 22.77 8.14 0.91
C ASN A 86 21.64 7.19 0.49
N VAL A 87 20.50 7.71 0.01
CA VAL A 87 19.39 6.91 -0.48
C VAL A 87 19.34 6.91 -2.01
N ARG A 88 19.40 5.72 -2.60
CA ARG A 88 19.21 5.51 -4.04
C ARG A 88 17.89 4.79 -4.29
N VAL A 89 17.12 5.28 -5.24
CA VAL A 89 15.81 4.72 -5.62
C VAL A 89 15.88 4.08 -7.01
N TRP A 90 15.42 2.84 -7.11
CA TRP A 90 15.18 2.14 -8.37
C TRP A 90 13.70 1.89 -8.53
N LEU A 91 13.04 2.72 -9.33
CA LEU A 91 11.66 2.53 -9.77
C LEU A 91 11.60 1.59 -10.99
N ASN A 92 10.40 1.12 -11.33
CA ASN A 92 10.17 0.15 -12.41
C ASN A 92 11.13 -1.06 -12.31
N THR A 93 11.43 -1.46 -11.10
CA THR A 93 12.40 -2.51 -10.80
C THR A 93 11.74 -3.57 -9.93
N THR A 94 11.66 -4.80 -10.42
CA THR A 94 10.97 -5.88 -9.73
C THR A 94 11.98 -6.77 -9.00
N ALA A 95 11.82 -6.91 -7.69
CA ALA A 95 12.54 -7.94 -6.93
C ALA A 95 11.89 -9.31 -7.22
N LEU A 96 12.66 -10.22 -7.79
CA LEU A 96 12.19 -11.52 -8.26
C LEU A 96 12.41 -12.63 -7.23
N ALA A 97 13.53 -12.59 -6.53
CA ALA A 97 13.93 -13.64 -5.60
C ALA A 97 14.86 -13.12 -4.51
N VAL A 98 14.80 -13.79 -3.35
CA VAL A 98 15.80 -13.69 -2.29
C VAL A 98 16.42 -15.07 -2.14
N PHE A 99 17.73 -15.16 -2.30
CA PHE A 99 18.48 -16.40 -2.21
C PHE A 99 18.93 -16.71 -0.78
N SER A 100 19.32 -17.95 -0.52
CA SER A 100 19.76 -18.42 0.79
C SER A 100 21.00 -17.69 1.32
N ASP A 101 21.87 -17.20 0.43
CA ASP A 101 23.04 -16.38 0.73
C ASP A 101 22.70 -14.88 0.88
N ARG A 102 21.42 -14.54 0.97
CA ARG A 102 20.87 -13.19 1.10
C ARG A 102 21.08 -12.29 -0.13
N GLN A 103 21.49 -12.83 -1.26
CA GLN A 103 21.44 -12.09 -2.52
C GLN A 103 19.97 -11.87 -2.94
N VAL A 104 19.72 -10.75 -3.58
CA VAL A 104 18.41 -10.39 -4.13
C VAL A 104 18.52 -10.26 -5.64
N GLY A 105 17.79 -11.10 -6.36
CA GLY A 105 17.65 -10.98 -7.80
C GLY A 105 16.60 -9.94 -8.15
N VAL A 106 16.97 -8.95 -8.94
CA VAL A 106 16.07 -7.89 -9.41
C VAL A 106 16.07 -7.80 -10.95
N LEU A 107 14.91 -7.51 -11.51
CA LEU A 107 14.76 -7.19 -12.94
C LEU A 107 14.66 -5.67 -13.09
N ARG A 108 15.63 -5.07 -13.77
CA ARG A 108 15.71 -3.62 -14.00
C ARG A 108 16.03 -3.32 -15.45
N ALA A 109 15.19 -2.54 -16.11
CA ALA A 109 15.38 -2.16 -17.52
C ALA A 109 15.65 -3.36 -18.45
N GLY A 110 14.96 -4.48 -18.22
CA GLY A 110 15.14 -5.72 -18.99
C GLY A 110 16.36 -6.57 -18.61
N HIS A 111 17.19 -6.12 -17.68
CA HIS A 111 18.37 -6.83 -17.23
C HIS A 111 18.17 -7.46 -15.84
N TYR A 112 18.66 -8.67 -15.68
CA TYR A 112 18.73 -9.33 -14.38
C TYR A 112 19.97 -8.85 -13.63
N VAL A 113 19.79 -8.35 -12.42
CA VAL A 113 20.85 -7.82 -11.55
C VAL A 113 20.82 -8.53 -10.20
N LEU A 114 21.97 -8.98 -9.72
CA LEU A 114 22.13 -9.49 -8.37
C LEU A 114 22.59 -8.36 -7.44
N VAL A 115 21.85 -8.19 -6.35
CA VAL A 115 22.16 -7.22 -5.29
C VAL A 115 22.54 -7.98 -4.04
N ARG A 116 23.66 -7.62 -3.41
CA ARG A 116 24.12 -8.21 -2.15
C ARG A 116 23.97 -7.22 -0.99
N PRO A 117 22.87 -7.28 -0.23
CA PRO A 117 22.69 -6.43 0.93
C PRO A 117 23.40 -7.01 2.17
N HIS A 118 23.91 -6.15 3.06
CA HIS A 118 24.30 -6.55 4.41
C HIS A 118 23.06 -6.81 5.29
N VAL A 119 22.02 -5.97 5.14
CA VAL A 119 20.72 -6.14 5.78
C VAL A 119 19.64 -6.03 4.70
N LEU A 120 18.72 -6.96 4.68
CA LEU A 120 17.57 -6.98 3.79
C LEU A 120 16.32 -6.66 4.61
N LEU A 121 15.59 -5.64 4.23
CA LEU A 121 14.29 -5.32 4.79
C LEU A 121 13.21 -5.47 3.71
N ALA A 122 12.38 -6.52 3.84
CA ALA A 122 11.28 -6.79 2.92
C ALA A 122 10.04 -5.98 3.31
N ALA A 123 9.61 -5.06 2.44
CA ALA A 123 8.41 -4.23 2.60
C ALA A 123 7.47 -4.37 1.42
N THR A 124 7.36 -5.53 0.96
CA THR A 124 6.57 -5.86 -0.23
C THR A 124 5.06 -5.60 -0.07
N GLY A 125 4.63 -5.07 1.07
CA GLY A 125 3.22 -4.80 1.37
C GLY A 125 2.42 -6.09 1.58
N ALA A 126 1.11 -6.00 1.38
CA ALA A 126 0.19 -7.11 1.54
C ALA A 126 -0.64 -7.32 0.28
N ARG A 127 -0.93 -8.57 -0.05
CA ARG A 127 -1.94 -8.95 -1.03
C ARG A 127 -3.25 -9.24 -0.33
N GLU A 128 -4.34 -8.89 -0.99
CA GLU A 128 -5.66 -9.27 -0.57
C GLU A 128 -5.89 -10.76 -0.74
N LYS A 129 -6.43 -11.43 0.27
CA LYS A 129 -6.93 -12.79 0.16
C LYS A 129 -8.36 -12.75 -0.36
N SER A 130 -8.61 -13.41 -1.47
CA SER A 130 -9.97 -13.53 -2.00
C SER A 130 -10.83 -14.34 -1.06
N LEU A 131 -12.01 -13.81 -0.74
CA LEU A 131 -13.03 -14.57 -0.01
C LEU A 131 -13.60 -15.66 -0.92
N VAL A 132 -13.70 -16.87 -0.40
CA VAL A 132 -14.21 -18.02 -1.14
C VAL A 132 -15.72 -18.12 -0.91
N PHE A 133 -16.49 -17.87 -1.97
CA PHE A 133 -17.93 -18.07 -2.02
C PHE A 133 -18.35 -18.42 -3.45
N ARG A 134 -19.56 -18.95 -3.62
CA ARG A 134 -20.08 -19.30 -4.94
C ARG A 134 -20.21 -18.04 -5.80
N GLY A 135 -19.52 -18.01 -6.92
CA GLY A 135 -19.55 -16.88 -7.87
C GLY A 135 -18.48 -15.82 -7.63
N ASN A 136 -17.54 -16.03 -6.70
CA ASN A 136 -16.45 -15.07 -6.44
C ASN A 136 -15.48 -14.85 -7.63
N THR A 137 -15.57 -15.68 -8.67
CA THR A 137 -14.79 -15.56 -9.92
C THR A 137 -15.59 -14.95 -11.07
N LEU A 138 -16.84 -14.58 -10.85
CA LEU A 138 -17.66 -13.96 -11.89
C LEU A 138 -17.16 -12.54 -12.22
N PRO A 139 -17.33 -12.08 -13.47
CA PRO A 139 -17.10 -10.69 -13.82
C PRO A 139 -17.92 -9.74 -12.93
N GLY A 140 -17.29 -8.66 -12.49
CA GLY A 140 -17.91 -7.71 -11.55
C GLY A 140 -17.65 -8.01 -10.08
N VAL A 141 -17.03 -9.14 -9.74
CA VAL A 141 -16.57 -9.45 -8.38
C VAL A 141 -15.11 -9.02 -8.25
N TYR A 142 -14.85 -8.05 -7.38
CA TYR A 142 -13.54 -7.46 -7.15
C TYR A 142 -13.13 -7.59 -5.69
N GLY A 143 -11.87 -7.85 -5.42
CA GLY A 143 -11.30 -7.54 -4.12
C GLY A 143 -11.29 -6.02 -3.88
N ALA A 144 -11.46 -5.58 -2.65
CA ALA A 144 -11.55 -4.15 -2.33
C ALA A 144 -10.29 -3.37 -2.73
N GLY A 145 -9.11 -3.98 -2.65
CA GLY A 145 -7.87 -3.39 -3.13
C GLY A 145 -7.81 -3.23 -4.65
N ALA A 146 -8.33 -4.20 -5.40
CA ALA A 146 -8.46 -4.12 -6.86
C ALA A 146 -9.45 -3.03 -7.26
N PHE A 147 -10.60 -2.96 -6.59
CA PHE A 147 -11.60 -1.91 -6.78
C PHE A 147 -11.00 -0.51 -6.55
N GLN A 148 -10.29 -0.30 -5.44
CA GLN A 148 -9.62 0.97 -5.15
C GLN A 148 -8.54 1.31 -6.18
N THR A 149 -7.85 0.31 -6.72
CA THR A 149 -6.85 0.52 -7.76
C THR A 149 -7.48 1.06 -9.04
N LEU A 150 -8.53 0.42 -9.51
CA LEU A 150 -9.30 0.90 -10.68
C LEU A 150 -9.80 2.33 -10.46
N LEU A 151 -10.41 2.59 -9.31
CA LEU A 151 -11.07 3.85 -9.03
C LEU A 151 -10.09 5.01 -8.79
N ASN A 152 -9.08 4.80 -7.93
CA ASN A 152 -8.26 5.90 -7.40
C ASN A 152 -6.92 6.07 -8.11
N ARG A 153 -6.44 5.05 -8.81
CA ARG A 153 -5.20 5.10 -9.60
C ARG A 153 -5.47 5.18 -11.10
N ASP A 154 -6.32 4.25 -11.58
CA ASP A 154 -6.56 4.10 -13.02
C ASP A 154 -7.71 4.98 -13.49
N MET A 155 -8.41 5.66 -12.57
CA MET A 155 -9.53 6.59 -12.83
C MET A 155 -10.66 5.94 -13.62
N VAL A 156 -10.85 4.64 -13.42
CA VAL A 156 -11.91 3.83 -14.03
C VAL A 156 -13.06 3.67 -13.06
N ARG A 157 -14.27 3.97 -13.49
CA ARG A 157 -15.50 3.68 -12.75
C ARG A 157 -15.92 2.23 -13.02
N PRO A 158 -15.66 1.26 -12.11
CA PRO A 158 -15.81 -0.16 -12.41
C PRO A 158 -17.25 -0.66 -12.33
N ALA A 159 -18.16 0.13 -11.76
CA ALA A 159 -19.57 -0.21 -11.61
C ALA A 159 -20.45 1.03 -11.46
N GLU A 160 -21.74 0.91 -11.71
CA GLU A 160 -22.74 1.91 -11.36
C GLU A 160 -23.33 1.67 -9.97
N ARG A 161 -23.40 0.40 -9.59
CA ARG A 161 -23.95 -0.06 -8.31
C ARG A 161 -23.05 -1.12 -7.70
N LEU A 162 -22.76 -0.97 -6.40
CA LEU A 162 -21.84 -1.83 -5.64
C LEU A 162 -22.55 -2.41 -4.43
N PHE A 163 -22.28 -3.68 -4.14
CA PHE A 163 -22.57 -4.32 -2.85
C PHE A 163 -21.25 -4.77 -2.23
N ILE A 164 -21.09 -4.60 -0.91
CA ILE A 164 -19.82 -4.88 -0.22
C ILE A 164 -20.00 -6.10 0.66
N VAL A 165 -19.07 -7.05 0.55
CA VAL A 165 -18.99 -8.22 1.42
C VAL A 165 -17.78 -8.06 2.35
N GLY A 166 -18.04 -7.90 3.65
CA GLY A 166 -17.07 -7.69 4.71
C GLY A 166 -17.01 -6.26 5.23
N GLY A 167 -17.25 -6.09 6.53
CA GLY A 167 -17.27 -4.82 7.27
C GLY A 167 -15.93 -4.47 7.93
N GLY A 168 -14.80 -4.98 7.40
CA GLY A 168 -13.47 -4.56 7.80
C GLY A 168 -13.13 -3.15 7.28
N ASN A 169 -12.02 -2.56 7.76
CA ASN A 169 -11.61 -1.20 7.36
C ASN A 169 -11.55 -1.02 5.85
N VAL A 170 -11.02 -1.99 5.12
CA VAL A 170 -10.82 -1.88 3.66
C VAL A 170 -12.17 -1.85 2.93
N GLY A 171 -13.13 -2.71 3.33
CA GLY A 171 -14.49 -2.71 2.77
C GLY A 171 -15.23 -1.40 3.03
N LEU A 172 -15.20 -0.92 4.29
CA LEU A 172 -15.82 0.34 4.68
C LEU A 172 -15.23 1.55 3.92
N ILE A 173 -13.91 1.59 3.76
CA ILE A 173 -13.22 2.66 3.03
C ILE A 173 -13.51 2.56 1.52
N ALA A 174 -13.56 1.35 0.94
CA ALA A 174 -13.93 1.15 -0.45
C ALA A 174 -15.35 1.65 -0.74
N GLY A 175 -16.30 1.39 0.17
CA GLY A 175 -17.66 1.94 0.09
C GLY A 175 -17.68 3.47 0.10
N TYR A 176 -16.87 4.10 0.93
CA TYR A 176 -16.74 5.56 0.93
C TYR A 176 -16.17 6.08 -0.38
N HIS A 177 -15.12 5.44 -0.92
CA HIS A 177 -14.54 5.82 -2.22
C HIS A 177 -15.56 5.64 -3.36
N ALA A 178 -16.38 4.58 -3.32
CA ALA A 178 -17.43 4.35 -4.29
C ALA A 178 -18.44 5.51 -4.29
N LEU A 179 -18.92 5.92 -3.12
CA LEU A 179 -19.83 7.07 -2.99
C LEU A 179 -19.21 8.37 -3.49
N GLN A 180 -17.92 8.62 -3.21
CA GLN A 180 -17.21 9.79 -3.72
C GLN A 180 -17.15 9.82 -5.25
N ALA A 181 -17.07 8.65 -5.90
CA ALA A 181 -17.06 8.51 -7.35
C ALA A 181 -18.45 8.44 -7.97
N GLY A 182 -19.50 8.70 -7.21
CA GLY A 182 -20.89 8.64 -7.70
C GLY A 182 -21.40 7.24 -7.97
N ILE A 183 -20.78 6.20 -7.39
CA ILE A 183 -21.25 4.82 -7.45
C ILE A 183 -22.25 4.60 -6.33
N GLN A 184 -23.43 4.06 -6.65
CA GLN A 184 -24.41 3.71 -5.66
C GLN A 184 -23.92 2.50 -4.83
N VAL A 185 -23.83 2.66 -3.52
CA VAL A 185 -23.57 1.53 -2.61
C VAL A 185 -24.90 0.97 -2.13
N ALA A 186 -25.28 -0.20 -2.65
CA ALA A 186 -26.55 -0.84 -2.37
C ALA A 186 -26.64 -1.40 -0.94
N GLY A 187 -25.49 -1.71 -0.34
CA GLY A 187 -25.40 -2.21 1.02
C GLY A 187 -24.02 -2.84 1.31
N LEU A 188 -23.85 -3.22 2.56
CA LEU A 188 -22.71 -3.96 3.07
C LEU A 188 -23.23 -5.09 3.96
N CYS A 189 -22.64 -6.30 3.82
CA CYS A 189 -22.87 -7.38 4.79
C CYS A 189 -21.58 -7.75 5.53
N GLU A 190 -21.74 -8.15 6.79
CA GLU A 190 -20.67 -8.60 7.67
C GLU A 190 -21.14 -9.86 8.44
N ALA A 191 -20.32 -10.89 8.45
CA ALA A 191 -20.64 -12.15 9.14
C ALA A 191 -20.66 -12.02 10.66
N MET A 192 -19.87 -11.09 11.20
CA MET A 192 -19.79 -10.85 12.64
C MET A 192 -21.01 -10.03 13.14
N PRO A 193 -21.28 -10.05 14.46
CA PRO A 193 -22.37 -9.26 15.05
C PRO A 193 -22.22 -7.74 14.91
N ASP A 194 -21.01 -7.27 14.60
CA ASP A 194 -20.71 -5.88 14.26
C ASP A 194 -19.59 -5.81 13.22
N CYS A 195 -19.45 -4.66 12.55
CA CYS A 195 -18.33 -4.42 11.65
C CYS A 195 -17.00 -4.50 12.40
N THR A 196 -16.04 -5.23 11.86
CA THR A 196 -14.70 -5.40 12.43
C THR A 196 -13.78 -4.21 12.18
N GLY A 197 -14.17 -3.32 11.27
CA GLY A 197 -13.46 -2.07 11.00
C GLY A 197 -13.73 -0.98 12.04
N TYR A 198 -12.95 0.10 11.99
CA TYR A 198 -13.11 1.21 12.93
C TYR A 198 -14.50 1.86 12.81
N LYS A 199 -15.08 2.15 13.97
CA LYS A 199 -16.42 2.76 14.10
C LYS A 199 -16.58 4.03 13.25
N VAL A 200 -15.54 4.84 13.12
CA VAL A 200 -15.57 6.08 12.31
C VAL A 200 -15.91 5.80 10.83
N HIS A 201 -15.42 4.71 10.25
CA HIS A 201 -15.71 4.33 8.86
C HIS A 201 -17.13 3.79 8.72
N ARG A 202 -17.55 2.90 9.65
CA ARG A 202 -18.90 2.37 9.71
C ARG A 202 -19.93 3.50 9.84
N ASP A 203 -19.77 4.37 10.84
CA ASP A 203 -20.71 5.47 11.10
C ASP A 203 -20.77 6.45 9.93
N LYS A 204 -19.65 6.62 9.20
CA LYS A 204 -19.64 7.44 8.00
C LYS A 204 -20.53 6.86 6.91
N LEU A 205 -20.41 5.56 6.60
CA LEU A 205 -21.27 4.91 5.60
C LEU A 205 -22.73 4.94 6.03
N ALA A 206 -23.02 4.67 7.31
CA ALA A 206 -24.38 4.73 7.85
C ALA A 206 -25.00 6.13 7.67
N ARG A 207 -24.26 7.21 8.00
CA ARG A 207 -24.71 8.59 7.77
C ARG A 207 -24.93 8.94 6.29
N LEU A 208 -24.23 8.28 5.40
CA LEU A 208 -24.39 8.42 3.94
C LEU A 208 -25.51 7.53 3.38
N GLY A 209 -26.29 6.87 4.25
CA GLY A 209 -27.46 6.09 3.87
C GLY A 209 -27.16 4.68 3.35
N VAL A 210 -25.96 4.16 3.58
CA VAL A 210 -25.62 2.78 3.19
C VAL A 210 -26.21 1.79 4.18
N PRO A 211 -27.08 0.84 3.75
CA PRO A 211 -27.55 -0.24 4.59
C PRO A 211 -26.38 -1.14 5.04
N ILE A 212 -26.30 -1.42 6.34
CA ILE A 212 -25.29 -2.31 6.92
C ILE A 212 -25.99 -3.49 7.58
N HIS A 213 -25.74 -4.67 7.05
CA HIS A 213 -26.31 -5.93 7.51
C HIS A 213 -25.21 -6.70 8.24
N VAL A 214 -25.39 -6.97 9.52
CA VAL A 214 -24.47 -7.75 10.35
C VAL A 214 -25.06 -9.12 10.66
N SER A 215 -24.21 -10.08 11.05
CA SER A 215 -24.60 -11.47 11.30
C SER A 215 -25.19 -12.19 10.05
N HIS A 216 -24.64 -11.90 8.86
CA HIS A 216 -25.06 -12.44 7.56
C HIS A 216 -23.91 -13.03 6.76
#